data_289ee697cbb41f0d0155cf36974f0c59
#
_entry.id   289ee697cbb41f0d0155cf36974f0c59
#
_cell.length_a   1.000
_cell.length_b   1.000
_cell.length_c   1.000
_cell.angle_alpha   90.00
_cell.angle_beta   90.00
_cell.angle_gamma   90.00
#
_symmetry.space_group_name_H-M   'P 1'
#
loop_
_entity.id
_entity.type
_entity.pdbx_description
1 polymer ?
#
loop_
_entity_poly.entity_id
_entity_poly.type
_entity_poly.pdbx_seq_one_letter_code
_entity_poly.pdbx_strand_id
1 'polypeptide(L)'
;SAASDVYKRQGYPDCRPEFIESFEKMANLGTKSGVNSGKIKIHTPLIDLKKFEIIQKANLLDLNFKMTHSCYDPDETNGRSCGHCDSCILRLAGFREAKINDPISYDK
;
A
#
# COMPACT_ATOMS: atom_id res chain seq x y z
N SER A 1 0.32 9.79 -10.81
CA SER A 1 1.34 10.52 -11.54
C SER A 1 2.73 9.92 -11.34
N ALA A 2 3.66 10.29 -12.20
CA ALA A 2 5.04 9.83 -12.08
C ALA A 2 5.67 10.22 -10.74
N ALA A 3 5.33 11.40 -10.24
CA ALA A 3 5.82 11.87 -8.95
C ALA A 3 5.31 10.99 -7.81
N SER A 4 4.04 10.58 -7.87
CA SER A 4 3.46 9.70 -6.86
C SER A 4 4.13 8.33 -6.87
N ASP A 5 4.45 7.80 -8.05
CA ASP A 5 5.13 6.52 -8.17
C ASP A 5 6.53 6.57 -7.58
N VAL A 6 7.28 7.63 -7.92
CA VAL A 6 8.63 7.83 -7.41
C VAL A 6 8.60 7.96 -5.90
N TYR A 7 7.67 8.75 -5.38
CA TYR A 7 7.52 8.93 -3.95
C TYR A 7 7.18 7.62 -3.24
N LYS A 8 6.23 6.87 -3.78
CA LYS A 8 5.82 5.58 -3.20
C LYS A 8 7.00 4.63 -3.08
N ARG A 9 7.78 4.49 -4.15
CA ARG A 9 8.90 3.54 -4.17
C ARG A 9 10.09 4.02 -3.36
N GLN A 10 10.43 5.29 -3.47
CA GLN A 10 11.61 5.85 -2.80
C GLN A 10 11.35 6.14 -1.33
N GLY A 11 10.12 6.51 -0.98
CA GLY A 11 9.75 6.78 0.40
C GLY A 11 9.69 5.52 1.26
N TYR A 12 9.48 4.37 0.64
CA TYR A 12 9.38 3.09 1.34
C TYR A 12 10.29 2.07 0.63
N PRO A 13 11.55 1.96 1.08
CA PRO A 13 12.52 1.06 0.44
C PRO A 13 12.03 -0.39 0.32
N ASP A 14 11.21 -0.84 1.27
CA ASP A 14 10.66 -2.19 1.27
C ASP A 14 9.52 -2.39 0.25
N CYS A 15 9.16 -1.35 -0.47
CA CYS A 15 8.21 -1.44 -1.58
C CYS A 15 8.91 -1.61 -2.93
N ARG A 16 10.23 -1.67 -2.95
CA ARG A 16 10.99 -1.78 -4.19
C ARG A 16 11.12 -3.23 -4.64
N PRO A 17 11.12 -3.48 -5.96
CA PRO A 17 11.31 -4.84 -6.48
C PRO A 17 12.58 -5.50 -5.97
N GLU A 18 13.67 -4.75 -5.83
CA GLU A 18 14.95 -5.27 -5.32
C GLU A 18 14.82 -5.82 -3.92
N PHE A 19 14.04 -5.16 -3.07
CA PHE A 19 13.80 -5.67 -1.71
C PHE A 19 13.03 -6.99 -1.76
N ILE A 20 11.99 -7.05 -2.58
CA ILE A 20 11.15 -8.25 -2.71
C ILE A 20 11.98 -9.43 -3.23
N GLU A 21 12.83 -9.19 -4.24
CA GLU A 21 13.71 -10.23 -4.77
C GLU A 21 14.66 -10.76 -3.70
N SER A 22 15.26 -9.86 -2.93
CA SER A 22 16.17 -10.23 -1.85
C SER A 22 15.46 -11.01 -0.75
N PHE A 23 14.25 -10.58 -0.39
CA PHE A 23 13.45 -11.26 0.61
C PHE A 23 13.09 -12.68 0.15
N GLU A 24 12.66 -12.83 -1.10
CA GLU A 24 12.30 -14.13 -1.66
C GLU A 24 13.51 -15.06 -1.66
N LYS A 25 14.66 -14.56 -2.05
CA LYS A 25 15.89 -15.32 -2.05
C LYS A 25 16.24 -15.78 -0.63
N MET A 26 16.18 -14.87 0.33
CA MET A 26 16.46 -15.21 1.71
C MET A 26 15.49 -16.26 2.26
N ALA A 27 14.20 -16.10 1.97
CA ALA A 27 13.17 -17.03 2.42
C ALA A 27 13.40 -18.43 1.86
N ASN A 28 13.82 -18.54 0.60
CA ASN A 28 14.09 -19.82 -0.02
C ASN A 28 15.38 -20.47 0.52
N LEU A 29 16.35 -19.68 0.90
CA LEU A 29 17.60 -20.20 1.48
C LEU A 29 17.44 -20.55 2.96
N GLY A 30 16.59 -19.82 3.68
CA GLY A 30 16.48 -19.95 5.12
C GLY A 30 15.36 -20.84 5.63
N THR A 31 14.55 -21.40 4.75
CA THR A 31 13.43 -22.23 5.16
C THR A 31 13.56 -23.63 4.61
N LYS A 32 13.05 -24.57 5.36
CA LYS A 32 13.03 -25.98 4.95
C LYS A 32 12.19 -26.16 3.68
N SER A 33 11.08 -25.44 3.60
CA SER A 33 10.18 -25.47 2.45
C SER A 33 10.88 -25.01 1.17
N GLY A 34 11.61 -23.89 1.26
CA GLY A 34 12.33 -23.35 0.11
C GLY A 34 13.46 -24.25 -0.37
N VAL A 35 14.13 -24.95 0.55
CA VAL A 35 15.25 -25.84 0.22
C VAL A 35 14.76 -27.21 -0.28
N ASN A 36 13.76 -27.79 0.37
CA ASN A 36 13.39 -29.19 0.15
C ASN A 36 12.19 -29.40 -0.76
N SER A 37 11.21 -28.50 -0.75
CA SER A 37 9.90 -28.77 -1.33
C SER A 37 9.56 -27.91 -2.53
N GLY A 38 10.48 -27.11 -2.99
CA GLY A 38 10.20 -26.16 -4.05
C GLY A 38 10.31 -24.73 -3.54
N LYS A 39 10.19 -23.79 -4.43
CA LYS A 39 10.47 -22.38 -4.13
C LYS A 39 9.25 -21.67 -3.59
N ILE A 40 9.47 -20.90 -2.55
CA ILE A 40 8.50 -19.94 -2.05
C ILE A 40 8.46 -18.78 -3.04
N LYS A 41 7.27 -18.41 -3.47
CA LYS A 41 7.07 -17.29 -4.41
C LYS A 41 6.40 -16.13 -3.68
N ILE A 42 7.00 -14.94 -3.76
CA ILE A 42 6.41 -13.74 -3.19
C ILE A 42 5.59 -13.06 -4.29
N HIS A 43 4.30 -12.90 -4.06
CA HIS A 43 3.41 -12.24 -5.00
C HIS A 43 3.21 -10.79 -4.61
N THR A 44 3.40 -9.89 -5.55
CA THR A 44 3.27 -8.45 -5.32
C THR A 44 2.37 -7.84 -6.41
N PRO A 45 1.07 -8.15 -6.39
CA PRO A 45 0.18 -7.73 -7.49
C PRO A 45 -0.01 -6.23 -7.63
N LEU A 46 0.35 -5.44 -6.62
CA LEU A 46 0.17 -4.00 -6.64
C LEU A 46 1.46 -3.21 -6.83
N ILE A 47 2.60 -3.90 -7.00
CA ILE A 47 3.90 -3.23 -6.93
C ILE A 47 4.11 -2.21 -8.05
N ASP A 48 3.53 -2.43 -9.22
CA ASP A 48 3.66 -1.53 -10.37
C ASP A 48 2.49 -0.58 -10.53
N LEU A 49 1.54 -0.59 -9.61
CA LEU A 49 0.36 0.25 -9.70
C LEU A 49 0.54 1.54 -8.93
N LYS A 50 0.03 2.63 -9.48
CA LYS A 50 -0.08 3.90 -8.79
C LYS A 50 -1.18 3.83 -7.74
N LYS A 51 -1.15 4.73 -6.77
CA LYS A 51 -2.15 4.73 -5.70
C LYS A 51 -3.57 4.80 -6.24
N PHE A 52 -3.82 5.70 -7.20
CA PHE A 52 -5.15 5.82 -7.76
C PHE A 52 -5.59 4.56 -8.50
N GLU A 53 -4.66 3.85 -9.14
CA GLU A 53 -4.95 2.59 -9.83
C GLU A 53 -5.32 1.49 -8.83
N ILE A 54 -4.66 1.46 -7.70
CA ILE A 54 -4.98 0.52 -6.62
C ILE A 54 -6.41 0.78 -6.12
N ILE A 55 -6.75 2.05 -5.92
CA ILE A 55 -8.09 2.44 -5.46
C ILE A 55 -9.14 2.05 -6.50
N GLN A 56 -8.88 2.31 -7.78
CA GLN A 56 -9.80 1.94 -8.84
C GLN A 56 -10.02 0.42 -8.89
N LYS A 57 -8.95 -0.34 -8.77
CA LYS A 57 -9.02 -1.80 -8.75
C LYS A 57 -9.83 -2.30 -7.56
N ALA A 58 -9.59 -1.73 -6.39
CA ALA A 58 -10.34 -2.08 -5.18
C ALA A 58 -11.83 -1.76 -5.34
N ASN A 59 -12.13 -0.64 -5.99
CA ASN A 59 -13.51 -0.24 -6.22
C ASN A 59 -14.22 -1.23 -7.17
N LEU A 60 -13.51 -1.72 -8.17
CA LEU A 60 -14.07 -2.75 -9.06
C LEU A 60 -14.34 -4.06 -8.33
N LEU A 61 -13.62 -4.33 -7.26
CA LEU A 61 -13.80 -5.52 -6.44
C LEU A 61 -14.78 -5.28 -5.28
N ASP A 62 -15.47 -4.16 -5.29
CA ASP A 62 -16.47 -3.78 -4.27
C ASP A 62 -15.90 -3.71 -2.85
N LEU A 63 -14.65 -3.29 -2.73
CA LEU A 63 -14.05 -3.08 -1.40
C LEU A 63 -14.77 -1.96 -0.68
N ASN A 64 -15.12 -2.19 0.58
CA ASN A 64 -15.71 -1.16 1.43
C ASN A 64 -14.58 -0.31 2.04
N PHE A 65 -14.32 0.85 1.44
CA PHE A 65 -13.23 1.73 1.87
C PHE A 65 -13.41 2.27 3.29
N LYS A 66 -14.62 2.25 3.84
CA LYS A 66 -14.84 2.65 5.24
C LYS A 66 -14.09 1.75 6.22
N MET A 67 -13.82 0.52 5.80
CA MET A 67 -13.12 -0.46 6.64
C MET A 67 -11.61 -0.39 6.49
N THR A 68 -11.10 0.57 5.72
CA THR A 68 -9.66 0.70 5.47
C THR A 68 -9.06 1.81 6.33
N HIS A 69 -7.79 1.65 6.64
CA HIS A 69 -7.04 2.60 7.45
C HIS A 69 -5.67 2.82 6.83
N SER A 70 -5.26 4.09 6.73
CA SER A 70 -3.94 4.44 6.18
C SER A 70 -3.13 5.30 7.14
N CYS A 71 -3.78 6.05 8.00
CA CYS A 71 -3.16 7.08 8.83
C CYS A 71 -2.15 6.51 9.82
N TYR A 72 -0.99 7.17 9.93
CA TYR A 72 0.04 6.81 10.91
C TYR A 72 -0.15 7.50 12.26
N ASP A 73 -1.01 8.51 12.32
CA ASP A 73 -1.20 9.32 13.53
C ASP A 73 -2.67 9.65 13.74
N PRO A 74 -3.51 8.62 13.97
CA PRO A 74 -4.94 8.84 14.18
C PRO A 74 -5.22 9.51 15.51
N ASP A 75 -6.36 10.19 15.61
CA ASP A 75 -6.80 10.78 16.87
C ASP A 75 -7.02 9.70 17.92
N GLU A 76 -6.46 9.91 19.10
CA GLU A 76 -6.49 8.90 20.17
C GLU A 76 -7.88 8.67 20.75
N THR A 77 -8.74 9.67 20.64
CA THR A 77 -10.08 9.58 21.25
C THR A 77 -11.15 9.08 20.29
N ASN A 78 -11.09 9.49 19.02
CA ASN A 78 -12.15 9.15 18.06
C ASN A 78 -11.66 8.29 16.88
N GLY A 79 -10.36 8.05 16.78
CA GLY A 79 -9.80 7.20 15.73
C GLY A 79 -9.79 7.79 14.33
N ARG A 80 -10.13 9.07 14.19
CA ARG A 80 -10.14 9.71 12.87
C ARG A 80 -8.74 9.87 12.35
N SER A 81 -8.61 9.80 11.02
CA SER A 81 -7.34 10.00 10.34
C SER A 81 -6.93 11.46 10.40
N CYS A 82 -5.63 11.72 10.56
CA CYS A 82 -5.16 13.11 10.74
C CYS A 82 -5.26 13.97 9.49
N GLY A 83 -5.19 13.35 8.32
CA GLY A 83 -5.30 14.09 7.05
C GLY A 83 -4.00 14.74 6.59
N HIS A 84 -2.93 14.68 7.38
CA HIS A 84 -1.70 15.40 7.03
C HIS A 84 -0.40 14.59 7.13
N CYS A 85 -0.44 13.35 7.60
CA CYS A 85 0.74 12.50 7.53
C CYS A 85 0.96 12.04 6.08
N ASP A 86 2.14 11.53 5.79
CA ASP A 86 2.49 11.10 4.45
C ASP A 86 1.46 10.11 3.88
N SER A 87 1.05 9.17 4.70
CA SER A 87 0.08 8.17 4.27
C SER A 87 -1.29 8.77 3.94
N CYS A 88 -1.74 9.71 4.76
CA CYS A 88 -3.00 10.42 4.50
C CYS A 88 -2.91 11.27 3.24
N ILE A 89 -1.80 11.96 3.04
CA ILE A 89 -1.60 12.78 1.85
C ILE A 89 -1.66 11.90 0.59
N LEU A 90 -0.96 10.77 0.60
CA LEU A 90 -0.99 9.83 -0.52
C LEU A 90 -2.38 9.26 -0.76
N ARG A 91 -3.08 8.93 0.31
CA ARG A 91 -4.44 8.40 0.21
C ARG A 91 -5.40 9.42 -0.41
N LEU A 92 -5.38 10.64 0.11
CA LEU A 92 -6.27 11.71 -0.38
C LEU A 92 -5.99 12.02 -1.85
N ALA A 93 -4.71 12.11 -2.22
CA ALA A 93 -4.33 12.33 -3.62
C ALA A 93 -4.79 11.17 -4.50
N GLY A 94 -4.64 9.93 -4.03
CA GLY A 94 -5.06 8.76 -4.77
C GLY A 94 -6.55 8.73 -5.03
N PHE A 95 -7.37 9.02 -4.02
CA PHE A 95 -8.82 9.09 -4.20
C PHE A 95 -9.22 10.22 -5.15
N ARG A 96 -8.55 11.36 -5.05
CA ARG A 96 -8.81 12.49 -5.95
C ARG A 96 -8.50 12.12 -7.40
N GLU A 97 -7.36 11.50 -7.65
CA GLU A 97 -6.97 11.06 -8.99
C GLU A 97 -7.90 9.97 -9.52
N ALA A 98 -8.35 9.09 -8.65
CA ALA A 98 -9.29 8.02 -9.02
C ALA A 98 -10.70 8.53 -9.28
N LYS A 99 -11.00 9.76 -8.85
CA LYS A 99 -12.34 10.38 -8.92
C LYS A 99 -13.37 9.57 -8.14
N ILE A 100 -12.96 9.06 -6.99
CA ILE A 100 -13.80 8.31 -6.06
C ILE A 100 -13.75 9.01 -4.72
N ASN A 101 -14.87 9.10 -4.03
CA ASN A 101 -14.93 9.73 -2.71
C ASN A 101 -14.30 8.80 -1.67
N ASP A 102 -13.45 9.37 -0.82
CA ASP A 102 -12.91 8.67 0.33
C ASP A 102 -13.92 8.74 1.46
N PRO A 103 -14.51 7.62 1.88
CA PRO A 103 -15.59 7.63 2.86
C PRO A 103 -15.15 7.71 4.32
N ILE A 104 -13.85 7.64 4.61
CA ILE A 104 -13.41 7.68 6.00
C ILE A 104 -13.42 9.11 6.55
N SER A 105 -13.45 9.20 7.88
CA SER A 105 -13.47 10.49 8.56
C SER A 105 -12.07 11.00 8.83
N TYR A 106 -11.87 12.29 8.63
CA TYR A 106 -10.61 12.95 8.89
C TYR A 106 -10.79 13.99 10.00
N ASP A 107 -9.78 14.07 10.82
CA ASP A 107 -9.73 15.01 11.94
C ASP A 107 -9.03 16.27 11.47
N LYS A 108 -9.80 17.25 11.12
CA LYS A 108 -9.19 18.37 10.48
C LYS A 108 -9.58 19.67 11.07
#